data_bf53306bea5a9dcae4796ca06d74dcc9
#
_entry.id   bf53306bea5a9dcae4796ca06d74dcc9
#
_cell.length_a   1.000
_cell.length_b   1.000
_cell.length_c   1.000
_cell.angle_alpha   90.00
_cell.angle_beta   90.00
_cell.angle_gamma   90.00
#
_symmetry.space_group_name_H-M   'P 1'
#
loop_
_entity.id
_entity.type
_entity.pdbx_description
1 polymer ?
#
loop_
_entity_poly.entity_id
_entity_poly.type
_entity_poly.pdbx_seq_one_letter_code
_entity_poly.pdbx_strand_id
1 'polypeptide(L)'
;KPNLVQTLENTPAIMHGGPFANIAHVCNSVRATKTALKLADYTITEAGFGSDLGAEKFMDIKCRFAGLAPSCVVLVSTVRSMKYNGCVAKDDLKEENLEALKKGSVNLGAHIDNLKKFGVPVVVAINHFYADTQAEIDYIEQYCKEKGADFAVTKCFAEGGKGGTQLAQKVVEACEKENNFHCLYDLDMPVYEKIETIAKEIYGADGVDFTKEAKNAIDGFIK
;
A
#
# COMPACT_ATOMS: atom_id res chain seq x y z
N LYS A 1 -17.17 9.38 18.21
CA LYS A 1 -16.86 8.14 18.95
C LYS A 1 -16.74 6.99 17.96
N PRO A 2 -15.65 6.20 17.98
CA PRO A 2 -15.55 5.00 17.15
C PRO A 2 -16.64 3.99 17.49
N ASN A 3 -17.13 3.29 16.47
CA ASN A 3 -18.07 2.19 16.64
C ASN A 3 -17.32 0.86 16.56
N LEU A 4 -17.60 -0.04 17.52
CA LEU A 4 -17.13 -1.42 17.45
C LEU A 4 -18.19 -2.25 16.71
N VAL A 5 -17.76 -2.93 15.65
CA VAL A 5 -18.59 -3.76 14.78
C VAL A 5 -18.00 -5.15 14.72
N GLN A 6 -18.86 -6.16 14.72
CA GLN A 6 -18.46 -7.54 14.45
C GLN A 6 -18.65 -7.85 12.97
N THR A 7 -17.60 -8.36 12.32
CA THR A 7 -17.69 -8.81 10.93
C THR A 7 -18.37 -10.16 10.80
N LEU A 8 -18.71 -10.58 9.58
CA LEU A 8 -19.29 -11.89 9.30
C LEU A 8 -18.38 -13.06 9.73
N GLU A 9 -17.10 -12.84 9.76
CA GLU A 9 -16.07 -13.81 10.20
C GLU A 9 -15.79 -13.72 11.72
N ASN A 10 -16.62 -13.01 12.47
CA ASN A 10 -16.49 -12.78 13.92
C ASN A 10 -15.24 -11.99 14.33
N THR A 11 -14.58 -11.33 13.40
CA THR A 11 -13.45 -10.44 13.69
C THR A 11 -13.97 -9.06 14.09
N PRO A 12 -13.48 -8.45 15.18
CA PRO A 12 -13.87 -7.09 15.55
C PRO A 12 -13.30 -6.07 14.58
N ALA A 13 -14.12 -5.08 14.24
CA ALA A 13 -13.69 -3.93 13.43
C ALA A 13 -14.08 -2.62 14.13
N ILE A 14 -13.17 -1.65 14.14
CA ILE A 14 -13.42 -0.33 14.71
C ILE A 14 -13.60 0.66 13.57
N MET A 15 -14.81 1.24 13.49
CA MET A 15 -15.16 2.21 12.45
C MET A 15 -15.35 3.60 13.06
N HIS A 16 -14.78 4.61 12.42
CA HIS A 16 -14.93 5.99 12.88
C HIS A 16 -14.95 6.98 11.71
N GLY A 17 -16.09 7.58 11.49
CA GLY A 17 -16.37 8.44 10.35
C GLY A 17 -16.53 7.64 9.06
N GLY A 18 -16.53 8.31 7.93
CA GLY A 18 -16.54 7.74 6.59
C GLY A 18 -15.44 8.40 5.76
N PRO A 19 -14.16 8.22 6.12
CA PRO A 19 -13.08 8.85 5.36
C PRO A 19 -13.03 8.30 3.95
N PHE A 20 -12.84 9.20 3.00
CA PHE A 20 -12.68 8.88 1.60
C PHE A 20 -11.25 9.15 1.14
N ALA A 21 -10.83 8.61 0.02
CA ALA A 21 -9.45 8.68 -0.48
C ALA A 21 -8.92 10.11 -0.67
N ASN A 22 -9.76 11.11 -0.73
CA ASN A 22 -9.39 12.52 -0.93
C ASN A 22 -9.03 13.30 0.36
N ILE A 23 -9.07 12.67 1.53
CA ILE A 23 -8.59 13.31 2.77
C ILE A 23 -7.08 13.14 2.93
N ALA A 24 -6.44 14.03 3.68
CA ALA A 24 -4.98 14.09 3.78
C ALA A 24 -4.33 12.78 4.24
N HIS A 25 -4.90 12.10 5.22
CA HIS A 25 -4.35 10.85 5.77
C HIS A 25 -5.04 9.57 5.24
N VAL A 26 -5.96 9.70 4.29
CA VAL A 26 -6.57 8.66 3.44
C VAL A 26 -6.95 7.35 4.12
N CYS A 27 -7.35 7.38 5.39
CA CYS A 27 -7.67 6.19 6.17
C CYS A 27 -8.49 6.53 7.42
N ASN A 28 -8.81 5.53 8.23
CA ASN A 28 -9.56 5.67 9.48
C ASN A 28 -8.85 6.62 10.47
N SER A 29 -9.59 7.10 11.48
CA SER A 29 -9.07 8.09 12.42
C SER A 29 -7.94 7.51 13.29
N VAL A 30 -7.05 8.40 13.73
CA VAL A 30 -5.99 8.09 14.71
C VAL A 30 -6.57 7.50 15.98
N ARG A 31 -7.74 7.99 16.45
CA ARG A 31 -8.42 7.47 17.64
C ARG A 31 -8.83 6.02 17.45
N ALA A 32 -9.44 5.66 16.31
CA ALA A 32 -9.83 4.28 16.03
C ALA A 32 -8.60 3.36 15.97
N THR A 33 -7.55 3.77 15.25
CA THR A 33 -6.30 3.00 15.15
C THR A 33 -5.63 2.79 16.52
N LYS A 34 -5.46 3.86 17.32
CA LYS A 34 -4.88 3.74 18.67
C LYS A 34 -5.75 2.92 19.63
N THR A 35 -7.07 2.90 19.44
CA THR A 35 -7.96 2.05 20.23
C THR A 35 -7.78 0.58 19.84
N ALA A 36 -7.75 0.27 18.56
CA ALA A 36 -7.51 -1.08 18.05
C ALA A 36 -6.19 -1.66 18.55
N LEU A 37 -5.11 -0.89 18.48
CA LEU A 37 -3.77 -1.28 18.96
C LEU A 37 -3.70 -1.60 20.46
N LYS A 38 -4.68 -1.14 21.27
CA LYS A 38 -4.78 -1.49 22.70
C LYS A 38 -5.64 -2.72 22.96
N LEU A 39 -6.38 -3.18 21.98
CA LEU A 39 -7.39 -4.23 22.15
C LEU A 39 -7.03 -5.54 21.44
N ALA A 40 -6.04 -5.53 20.56
CA ALA A 40 -5.68 -6.69 19.76
C ALA A 40 -4.16 -6.83 19.62
N ASP A 41 -3.70 -8.07 19.47
CA ASP A 41 -2.28 -8.39 19.21
C ASP A 41 -1.84 -7.91 17.82
N TYR A 42 -2.76 -7.99 16.84
CA TYR A 42 -2.58 -7.50 15.48
C TYR A 42 -3.68 -6.51 15.12
N THR A 43 -3.29 -5.35 14.61
CA THR A 43 -4.22 -4.34 14.12
C THR A 43 -3.94 -4.06 12.66
N ILE A 44 -4.95 -4.27 11.82
CA ILE A 44 -4.88 -4.03 10.38
C ILE A 44 -5.65 -2.75 10.06
N THR A 45 -5.07 -1.86 9.30
CA THR A 45 -5.72 -0.66 8.78
C THR A 45 -5.40 -0.50 7.30
N GLU A 46 -6.27 0.15 6.56
CA GLU A 46 -6.04 0.45 5.16
C GLU A 46 -5.34 1.80 4.96
N ALA A 47 -4.73 1.96 3.80
CA ALA A 47 -4.33 3.24 3.23
C ALA A 47 -5.12 3.49 1.94
N GLY A 48 -5.12 4.72 1.45
CA GLY A 48 -5.86 5.10 0.23
C GLY A 48 -5.35 4.43 -1.04
N PHE A 49 -6.11 4.57 -2.12
CA PHE A 49 -5.79 3.97 -3.42
C PHE A 49 -4.47 4.46 -4.00
N GLY A 50 -3.76 3.51 -4.66
CA GLY A 50 -2.42 3.70 -5.15
C GLY A 50 -1.42 3.81 -4.00
N SER A 51 -0.50 2.85 -3.88
CA SER A 51 0.46 2.89 -2.78
C SER A 51 1.44 4.07 -2.89
N ASP A 52 1.63 4.59 -4.09
CA ASP A 52 2.37 5.82 -4.35
C ASP A 52 1.74 7.06 -3.68
N LEU A 53 0.42 7.10 -3.59
CA LEU A 53 -0.35 8.17 -2.97
C LEU A 53 -0.79 7.81 -1.55
N GLY A 54 -1.50 6.71 -1.40
CA GLY A 54 -2.14 6.33 -0.12
C GLY A 54 -1.14 5.88 0.93
N ALA A 55 -0.17 5.05 0.56
CA ALA A 55 0.84 4.61 1.51
C ALA A 55 1.80 5.74 1.88
N GLU A 56 2.22 6.57 0.92
CA GLU A 56 3.04 7.76 1.20
C GLU A 56 2.36 8.63 2.26
N LYS A 57 1.09 9.03 2.04
CA LYS A 57 0.34 9.85 3.00
C LYS A 57 0.12 9.16 4.35
N PHE A 58 -0.09 7.86 4.33
CA PHE A 58 -0.20 7.09 5.57
C PHE A 58 1.09 7.15 6.39
N MET A 59 2.23 6.94 5.75
CA MET A 59 3.55 6.92 6.38
C MET A 59 4.00 8.33 6.80
N ASP A 60 4.04 9.26 5.86
CA ASP A 60 4.60 10.60 6.10
C ASP A 60 3.67 11.55 6.86
N ILE A 61 2.34 11.33 6.76
CA ILE A 61 1.36 12.20 7.45
C ILE A 61 0.79 11.49 8.67
N LYS A 62 0.05 10.39 8.48
CA LYS A 62 -0.68 9.76 9.60
C LYS A 62 0.25 9.14 10.63
N CYS A 63 1.22 8.34 10.22
CA CYS A 63 2.15 7.69 11.15
C CYS A 63 2.94 8.71 11.94
N ARG A 64 3.46 9.73 11.25
CA ARG A 64 4.17 10.84 11.87
C ARG A 64 3.31 11.58 12.90
N PHE A 65 2.11 12.04 12.49
CA PHE A 65 1.20 12.79 13.36
C PHE A 65 0.73 11.98 14.57
N ALA A 66 0.52 10.68 14.40
CA ALA A 66 -0.02 9.80 15.42
C ALA A 66 1.05 9.11 16.28
N GLY A 67 2.33 9.19 15.90
CA GLY A 67 3.41 8.44 16.54
C GLY A 67 3.21 6.92 16.35
N LEU A 68 2.91 6.51 15.11
CA LEU A 68 2.72 5.11 14.72
C LEU A 68 3.92 4.64 13.90
N ALA A 69 4.24 3.35 14.01
CA ALA A 69 5.21 2.67 13.16
C ALA A 69 4.59 1.35 12.70
N PRO A 70 4.30 1.17 11.40
CA PRO A 70 3.79 -0.10 10.89
C PRO A 70 4.82 -1.21 11.03
N SER A 71 4.39 -2.41 11.44
CA SER A 71 5.27 -3.59 11.52
C SER A 71 5.52 -4.22 10.15
N CYS A 72 4.54 -4.15 9.24
CA CYS A 72 4.69 -4.54 7.85
C CYS A 72 3.61 -3.85 6.98
N VAL A 73 3.77 -3.95 5.67
CA VAL A 73 2.78 -3.47 4.69
C VAL A 73 2.31 -4.63 3.83
N VAL A 74 0.98 -4.74 3.67
CA VAL A 74 0.36 -5.64 2.69
C VAL A 74 0.05 -4.85 1.43
N LEU A 75 0.75 -5.16 0.34
CA LEU A 75 0.53 -4.57 -0.97
C LEU A 75 -0.37 -5.47 -1.80
N VAL A 76 -1.64 -5.06 -1.96
CA VAL A 76 -2.62 -5.82 -2.73
C VAL A 76 -2.48 -5.55 -4.22
N SER A 77 -2.41 -6.61 -5.02
CA SER A 77 -2.38 -6.54 -6.48
C SER A 77 -3.22 -7.65 -7.11
N THR A 78 -3.39 -7.62 -8.42
CA THR A 78 -4.10 -8.64 -9.19
C THR A 78 -3.36 -8.95 -10.48
N VAL A 79 -3.46 -10.18 -10.97
CA VAL A 79 -2.97 -10.55 -12.33
C VAL A 79 -3.54 -9.62 -13.38
N ARG A 80 -4.84 -9.31 -13.28
CA ARG A 80 -5.53 -8.43 -14.23
C ARG A 80 -4.97 -7.01 -14.26
N SER A 81 -4.65 -6.42 -13.11
CA SER A 81 -4.09 -5.07 -13.07
C SER A 81 -2.72 -5.02 -13.75
N MET A 82 -1.90 -6.03 -13.54
CA MET A 82 -0.59 -6.14 -14.21
C MET A 82 -0.74 -6.34 -15.72
N LYS A 83 -1.61 -7.24 -16.18
CA LYS A 83 -1.89 -7.39 -17.62
C LYS A 83 -2.41 -6.09 -18.25
N TYR A 84 -3.29 -5.38 -17.56
CA TYR A 84 -3.78 -4.09 -18.01
C TYR A 84 -2.66 -3.04 -18.14
N ASN A 85 -1.77 -2.96 -17.14
CA ASN A 85 -0.57 -2.14 -17.20
C ASN A 85 0.39 -2.58 -18.32
N GLY A 86 0.34 -3.86 -18.71
CA GLY A 86 1.04 -4.42 -19.86
C GLY A 86 0.36 -4.17 -21.21
N CYS A 87 -0.69 -3.32 -21.26
CA CYS A 87 -1.46 -2.90 -22.43
C CYS A 87 -2.43 -3.96 -22.98
N VAL A 88 -2.90 -4.90 -22.17
CA VAL A 88 -4.01 -5.80 -22.54
C VAL A 88 -5.32 -5.03 -22.43
N ALA A 89 -6.21 -5.19 -23.44
CA ALA A 89 -7.56 -4.60 -23.41
C ALA A 89 -8.41 -5.21 -22.28
N LYS A 90 -9.36 -4.44 -21.74
CA LYS A 90 -10.19 -4.87 -20.60
C LYS A 90 -10.94 -6.18 -20.84
N ASP A 91 -11.40 -6.40 -22.05
CA ASP A 91 -12.20 -7.58 -22.42
C ASP A 91 -11.35 -8.85 -22.49
N ASP A 92 -10.04 -8.71 -22.75
CA ASP A 92 -9.08 -9.81 -22.92
C ASP A 92 -8.31 -10.16 -21.61
N LEU A 93 -8.57 -9.45 -20.52
CA LEU A 93 -7.87 -9.67 -19.24
C LEU A 93 -8.06 -11.06 -18.62
N LYS A 94 -9.02 -11.84 -19.12
CA LYS A 94 -9.27 -13.21 -18.67
C LYS A 94 -8.36 -14.24 -19.35
N GLU A 95 -7.79 -13.89 -20.50
CA GLU A 95 -6.89 -14.75 -21.25
C GLU A 95 -5.49 -14.74 -20.62
N GLU A 96 -4.81 -15.87 -20.57
CA GLU A 96 -3.41 -15.92 -20.14
C GLU A 96 -2.53 -15.08 -21.05
N ASN A 97 -1.71 -14.20 -20.45
CA ASN A 97 -0.77 -13.39 -21.19
C ASN A 97 0.48 -13.05 -20.36
N LEU A 98 1.44 -13.98 -20.35
CA LEU A 98 2.68 -13.82 -19.59
C LEU A 98 3.53 -12.65 -20.07
N GLU A 99 3.55 -12.34 -21.37
CA GLU A 99 4.35 -11.23 -21.90
C GLU A 99 3.80 -9.87 -21.42
N ALA A 100 2.50 -9.70 -21.46
CA ALA A 100 1.86 -8.49 -20.93
C ALA A 100 2.00 -8.43 -19.40
N LEU A 101 1.90 -9.56 -18.71
CA LEU A 101 2.11 -9.65 -17.27
C LEU A 101 3.52 -9.18 -16.90
N LYS A 102 4.54 -9.67 -17.58
CA LYS A 102 5.95 -9.27 -17.41
C LYS A 102 6.13 -7.77 -17.62
N LYS A 103 5.55 -7.24 -18.70
CA LYS A 103 5.62 -5.81 -19.02
C LYS A 103 4.94 -4.96 -17.95
N GLY A 104 3.80 -5.38 -17.44
CA GLY A 104 3.05 -4.62 -16.45
C GLY A 104 3.52 -4.82 -15.01
N SER A 105 4.27 -5.88 -14.71
CA SER A 105 4.82 -6.13 -13.37
C SER A 105 5.86 -5.07 -12.92
N VAL A 106 6.41 -4.31 -13.85
CA VAL A 106 7.28 -3.17 -13.55
C VAL A 106 6.57 -2.17 -12.62
N ASN A 107 5.26 -1.97 -12.80
CA ASN A 107 4.45 -1.13 -11.93
C ASN A 107 4.39 -1.69 -10.48
N LEU A 108 4.14 -3.01 -10.34
CA LEU A 108 4.19 -3.66 -9.03
C LEU A 108 5.58 -3.51 -8.38
N GLY A 109 6.65 -3.68 -9.18
CA GLY A 109 8.02 -3.51 -8.73
C GLY A 109 8.29 -2.11 -8.18
N ALA A 110 7.82 -1.07 -8.86
CA ALA A 110 7.94 0.32 -8.41
C ALA A 110 7.23 0.54 -7.06
N HIS A 111 6.03 -0.03 -6.88
CA HIS A 111 5.32 0.05 -5.60
C HIS A 111 6.05 -0.69 -4.47
N ILE A 112 6.63 -1.87 -4.73
CA ILE A 112 7.46 -2.59 -3.75
C ILE A 112 8.67 -1.74 -3.36
N ASP A 113 9.40 -1.20 -4.35
CA ASP A 113 10.58 -0.39 -4.11
C ASP A 113 10.25 0.88 -3.32
N ASN A 114 9.13 1.54 -3.62
CA ASN A 114 8.65 2.72 -2.89
C ASN A 114 8.33 2.39 -1.42
N LEU A 115 7.62 1.29 -1.16
CA LEU A 115 7.30 0.87 0.21
C LEU A 115 8.54 0.51 1.02
N LYS A 116 9.53 -0.11 0.41
CA LYS A 116 10.80 -0.46 1.05
C LYS A 116 11.61 0.78 1.48
N LYS A 117 11.43 1.93 0.83
CA LYS A 117 12.07 3.19 1.22
C LYS A 117 11.64 3.68 2.59
N PHE A 118 10.50 3.24 3.11
CA PHE A 118 10.05 3.52 4.46
C PHE A 118 10.64 2.57 5.52
N GLY A 119 11.49 1.61 5.13
CA GLY A 119 12.15 0.67 6.03
C GLY A 119 11.25 -0.41 6.62
N VAL A 120 10.10 -0.69 6.01
CA VAL A 120 9.13 -1.69 6.50
C VAL A 120 9.13 -2.95 5.63
N PRO A 121 8.93 -4.15 6.22
CA PRO A 121 8.70 -5.37 5.47
C PRO A 121 7.48 -5.28 4.58
N VAL A 122 7.54 -5.83 3.35
CA VAL A 122 6.46 -5.82 2.36
C VAL A 122 6.01 -7.24 2.07
N VAL A 123 4.70 -7.49 2.17
CA VAL A 123 4.04 -8.71 1.75
C VAL A 123 3.13 -8.39 0.59
N VAL A 124 3.39 -8.95 -0.59
CA VAL A 124 2.52 -8.81 -1.76
C VAL A 124 1.39 -9.84 -1.66
N ALA A 125 0.16 -9.34 -1.68
CA ALA A 125 -1.05 -10.16 -1.67
C ALA A 125 -1.70 -10.14 -3.06
N ILE A 126 -1.71 -11.29 -3.75
CA ILE A 126 -2.44 -11.42 -5.01
C ILE A 126 -3.88 -11.80 -4.74
N ASN A 127 -4.79 -10.87 -5.00
CA ASN A 127 -6.22 -11.15 -4.96
C ASN A 127 -6.59 -11.98 -6.19
N HIS A 128 -6.77 -13.28 -5.97
CA HIS A 128 -6.93 -14.30 -7.02
C HIS A 128 -8.32 -14.25 -7.65
N PHE A 129 -8.35 -14.29 -8.97
CA PHE A 129 -9.56 -14.50 -9.77
C PHE A 129 -9.53 -15.85 -10.44
N TYR A 130 -10.71 -16.41 -10.72
CA TYR A 130 -10.88 -17.77 -11.30
C TYR A 130 -10.18 -17.97 -12.65
N ALA A 131 -9.91 -16.88 -13.37
CA ALA A 131 -9.24 -16.92 -14.68
C ALA A 131 -7.71 -16.78 -14.59
N ASP A 132 -7.16 -16.53 -13.39
CA ASP A 132 -5.72 -16.41 -13.22
C ASP A 132 -5.08 -17.80 -13.33
N THR A 133 -4.05 -17.92 -14.16
CA THR A 133 -3.38 -19.20 -14.39
C THR A 133 -2.24 -19.42 -13.40
N GLN A 134 -1.88 -20.69 -13.18
CA GLN A 134 -0.77 -21.02 -12.29
C GLN A 134 0.55 -20.43 -12.81
N ALA A 135 0.76 -20.42 -14.13
CA ALA A 135 1.97 -19.84 -14.73
C ALA A 135 2.10 -18.31 -14.46
N GLU A 136 0.97 -17.59 -14.47
CA GLU A 136 0.94 -16.17 -14.12
C GLU A 136 1.25 -15.96 -12.63
N ILE A 137 0.70 -16.79 -11.74
CA ILE A 137 0.95 -16.74 -10.30
C ILE A 137 2.43 -17.04 -10.00
N ASP A 138 2.98 -18.11 -10.57
CA ASP A 138 4.37 -18.52 -10.36
C ASP A 138 5.36 -17.43 -10.81
N TYR A 139 5.07 -16.77 -11.93
CA TYR A 139 5.86 -15.63 -12.38
C TYR A 139 5.85 -14.49 -11.36
N ILE A 140 4.68 -14.12 -10.84
CA ILE A 140 4.57 -13.03 -9.87
C ILE A 140 5.29 -13.37 -8.56
N GLU A 141 5.17 -14.62 -8.08
CA GLU A 141 5.89 -15.08 -6.90
C GLU A 141 7.40 -14.93 -7.07
N GLN A 142 7.92 -15.41 -8.21
CA GLN A 142 9.35 -15.26 -8.51
C GLN A 142 9.77 -13.79 -8.60
N TYR A 143 8.97 -12.96 -9.24
CA TYR A 143 9.22 -11.51 -9.36
C TYR A 143 9.24 -10.81 -7.99
N CYS A 144 8.31 -11.12 -7.10
CA CYS A 144 8.29 -10.60 -5.73
C CYS A 144 9.53 -11.01 -4.94
N LYS A 145 9.95 -12.27 -5.07
CA LYS A 145 11.17 -12.81 -4.45
C LYS A 145 12.41 -12.06 -4.94
N GLU A 146 12.53 -11.81 -6.23
CA GLU A 146 13.64 -11.02 -6.82
C GLU A 146 13.65 -9.58 -6.30
N LYS A 147 12.47 -9.00 -6.07
CA LYS A 147 12.30 -7.69 -5.44
C LYS A 147 12.49 -7.70 -3.92
N GLY A 148 12.70 -8.87 -3.30
CA GLY A 148 12.88 -9.02 -1.85
C GLY A 148 11.62 -8.68 -1.06
N ALA A 149 10.45 -9.02 -1.60
CA ALA A 149 9.15 -8.95 -0.94
C ALA A 149 8.61 -10.36 -0.70
N ASP A 150 7.91 -10.55 0.43
CA ASP A 150 7.14 -11.77 0.66
C ASP A 150 5.91 -11.80 -0.26
N PHE A 151 5.38 -13.01 -0.50
CA PHE A 151 4.28 -13.23 -1.42
C PHE A 151 3.24 -14.17 -0.82
N ALA A 152 1.97 -13.90 -1.06
CA ALA A 152 0.87 -14.80 -0.78
C ALA A 152 -0.29 -14.62 -1.77
N VAL A 153 -0.97 -15.71 -2.10
CA VAL A 153 -2.23 -15.68 -2.84
C VAL A 153 -3.39 -15.61 -1.86
N THR A 154 -4.36 -14.74 -2.11
CA THR A 154 -5.58 -14.67 -1.31
C THR A 154 -6.80 -15.02 -2.15
N LYS A 155 -7.64 -15.89 -1.61
CA LYS A 155 -8.93 -16.33 -2.19
C LYS A 155 -10.10 -15.94 -1.32
N CYS A 156 -9.97 -14.87 -0.54
CA CYS A 156 -10.99 -14.45 0.43
C CYS A 156 -12.36 -14.21 -0.20
N PHE A 157 -12.43 -13.77 -1.46
CA PHE A 157 -13.70 -13.60 -2.16
C PHE A 157 -14.47 -14.92 -2.34
N ALA A 158 -13.78 -16.02 -2.65
CA ALA A 158 -14.40 -17.32 -2.90
C ALA A 158 -14.53 -18.18 -1.64
N GLU A 159 -13.61 -18.06 -0.69
CA GLU A 159 -13.44 -19.00 0.44
C GLU A 159 -13.58 -18.32 1.82
N GLY A 160 -13.91 -17.02 1.85
CA GLY A 160 -13.97 -16.26 3.10
C GLY A 160 -12.63 -16.21 3.81
N GLY A 161 -12.61 -16.18 5.14
CA GLY A 161 -11.40 -16.10 5.95
C GLY A 161 -10.41 -17.23 5.72
N LYS A 162 -10.87 -18.42 5.34
CA LYS A 162 -10.00 -19.57 5.00
C LYS A 162 -9.09 -19.26 3.81
N GLY A 163 -9.61 -18.52 2.82
CA GLY A 163 -8.85 -18.11 1.64
C GLY A 163 -7.72 -17.10 1.93
N GLY A 164 -7.67 -16.54 3.14
CA GLY A 164 -6.65 -15.58 3.60
C GLY A 164 -5.59 -16.18 4.52
N THR A 165 -5.66 -17.45 4.87
CA THR A 165 -4.79 -18.05 5.91
C THR A 165 -3.31 -17.96 5.55
N GLN A 166 -2.95 -18.22 4.31
CA GLN A 166 -1.55 -18.12 3.84
C GLN A 166 -1.03 -16.68 3.95
N LEU A 167 -1.86 -15.70 3.55
CA LEU A 167 -1.52 -14.29 3.69
C LEU A 167 -1.35 -13.91 5.16
N ALA A 168 -2.25 -14.34 6.04
CA ALA A 168 -2.17 -14.06 7.46
C ALA A 168 -0.87 -14.59 8.07
N GLN A 169 -0.45 -15.82 7.72
CA GLN A 169 0.81 -16.39 8.16
C GLN A 169 2.00 -15.54 7.69
N LYS A 170 2.03 -15.14 6.42
CA LYS A 170 3.10 -14.28 5.88
C LYS A 170 3.16 -12.91 6.56
N VAL A 171 2.01 -12.34 6.92
CA VAL A 171 1.93 -11.09 7.67
C VAL A 171 2.50 -11.24 9.07
N VAL A 172 2.17 -12.31 9.79
CA VAL A 172 2.75 -12.60 11.12
C VAL A 172 4.27 -12.74 11.02
N GLU A 173 4.77 -13.58 10.09
CA GLU A 173 6.20 -13.74 9.84
C GLU A 173 6.90 -12.40 9.52
N ALA A 174 6.25 -11.54 8.73
CA ALA A 174 6.80 -10.24 8.35
C ALA A 174 6.83 -9.26 9.54
N CYS A 175 5.84 -9.31 10.44
CA CYS A 175 5.81 -8.48 11.64
C CYS A 175 6.92 -8.80 12.66
N GLU A 176 7.51 -9.99 12.57
CA GLU A 176 8.64 -10.44 13.43
C GLU A 176 10.01 -10.06 12.83
N LYS A 177 10.06 -9.58 11.58
CA LYS A 177 11.29 -9.13 10.94
C LYS A 177 11.77 -7.80 11.52
N GLU A 178 13.05 -7.51 11.32
CA GLU A 178 13.62 -6.20 11.64
C GLU A 178 12.85 -5.11 10.91
N ASN A 179 12.49 -4.07 11.64
CA ASN A 179 11.73 -2.92 11.16
C ASN A 179 12.50 -1.65 11.46
N ASN A 180 12.82 -0.91 10.43
CA ASN A 180 13.51 0.38 10.53
C ASN A 180 12.64 1.49 9.93
N PHE A 181 11.38 1.56 10.36
CA PHE A 181 10.41 2.53 9.85
C PHE A 181 10.92 3.97 10.02
N HIS A 182 10.88 4.72 8.94
CA HIS A 182 11.17 6.15 8.91
C HIS A 182 10.32 6.85 7.85
N CYS A 183 10.19 8.15 7.97
CA CYS A 183 9.52 9.00 6.98
C CYS A 183 10.53 9.45 5.92
N LEU A 184 10.04 9.81 4.72
CA LEU A 184 10.91 10.19 3.60
C LEU A 184 11.56 11.56 3.76
N TYR A 185 11.00 12.44 4.59
CA TYR A 185 11.53 13.78 4.81
C TYR A 185 11.29 14.24 6.26
N ASP A 186 12.09 15.17 6.74
CA ASP A 186 11.92 15.79 8.05
C ASP A 186 10.92 16.96 8.03
N LEU A 187 10.29 17.28 9.17
CA LEU A 187 9.28 18.34 9.23
C LEU A 187 9.83 19.73 9.03
N ASP A 188 11.08 19.97 9.41
CA ASP A 188 11.79 21.25 9.27
C ASP A 188 12.37 21.46 7.87
N MET A 189 12.37 20.43 7.01
CA MET A 189 12.74 20.57 5.60
C MET A 189 11.85 21.61 4.91
N PRO A 190 12.39 22.50 4.05
CA PRO A 190 11.62 23.45 3.27
C PRO A 190 10.52 22.79 2.42
N VAL A 191 9.36 23.43 2.26
CA VAL A 191 8.22 22.85 1.52
C VAL A 191 8.57 22.48 0.10
N TYR A 192 9.38 23.29 -0.60
CA TYR A 192 9.84 23.01 -1.95
C TYR A 192 10.65 21.70 -2.01
N GLU A 193 11.54 21.49 -1.05
CA GLU A 193 12.36 20.29 -0.95
C GLU A 193 11.52 19.05 -0.60
N LYS A 194 10.48 19.17 0.26
CA LYS A 194 9.53 18.08 0.52
C LYS A 194 8.81 17.62 -0.75
N ILE A 195 8.35 18.58 -1.56
CA ILE A 195 7.69 18.29 -2.85
C ILE A 195 8.67 17.59 -3.79
N GLU A 196 9.90 18.08 -3.87
CA GLU A 196 10.93 17.49 -4.72
C GLU A 196 11.32 16.08 -4.25
N THR A 197 11.42 15.86 -2.94
CA THR A 197 11.68 14.54 -2.34
C THR A 197 10.60 13.53 -2.75
N ILE A 198 9.32 13.88 -2.61
CA ILE A 198 8.23 12.98 -3.02
C ILE A 198 8.26 12.74 -4.52
N ALA A 199 8.47 13.78 -5.34
CA ALA A 199 8.54 13.64 -6.79
C ALA A 199 9.67 12.69 -7.23
N LYS A 200 10.83 12.81 -6.63
CA LYS A 200 12.00 11.97 -6.93
C LYS A 200 11.87 10.56 -6.35
N GLU A 201 11.58 10.47 -5.06
CA GLU A 201 11.60 9.19 -4.35
C GLU A 201 10.41 8.29 -4.68
N ILE A 202 9.21 8.85 -4.83
CA ILE A 202 8.00 8.06 -5.08
C ILE A 202 7.70 7.92 -6.57
N TYR A 203 7.84 9.02 -7.32
CA TYR A 203 7.45 9.05 -8.74
C TYR A 203 8.63 8.94 -9.71
N GLY A 204 9.87 8.90 -9.23
CA GLY A 204 11.06 8.75 -10.06
C GLY A 204 11.31 9.92 -11.00
N ALA A 205 10.86 11.13 -10.63
CA ALA A 205 11.08 12.33 -11.41
C ALA A 205 12.54 12.80 -11.31
N ASP A 206 13.05 13.43 -12.37
CA ASP A 206 14.39 14.05 -12.37
C ASP A 206 14.40 15.35 -11.53
N GLY A 207 13.25 16.02 -11.41
CA GLY A 207 13.08 17.26 -10.65
C GLY A 207 11.67 17.79 -10.74
N VAL A 208 11.44 19.00 -10.21
CA VAL A 208 10.14 19.65 -10.20
C VAL A 208 10.24 21.07 -10.71
N ASP A 209 9.43 21.40 -11.72
CA ASP A 209 9.25 22.77 -12.20
C ASP A 209 7.98 23.37 -11.58
N PHE A 210 8.13 24.52 -10.93
CA PHE A 210 7.03 25.22 -10.30
C PHE A 210 6.57 26.40 -11.16
N THR A 211 5.29 26.43 -11.51
CA THR A 211 4.69 27.63 -12.13
C THR A 211 4.70 28.81 -11.16
N LYS A 212 4.52 30.01 -11.68
CA LYS A 212 4.45 31.23 -10.85
C LYS A 212 3.29 31.16 -9.84
N GLU A 213 2.15 30.62 -10.26
CA GLU A 213 0.98 30.42 -9.43
C GLU A 213 1.26 29.43 -8.30
N ALA A 214 1.93 28.31 -8.60
CA ALA A 214 2.33 27.32 -7.60
C ALA A 214 3.29 27.91 -6.57
N LYS A 215 4.30 28.68 -7.00
CA LYS A 215 5.23 29.37 -6.09
C LYS A 215 4.48 30.34 -5.17
N ASN A 216 3.60 31.18 -5.72
CA ASN A 216 2.81 32.10 -4.91
C ASN A 216 1.93 31.39 -3.87
N ALA A 217 1.33 30.26 -4.23
CA ALA A 217 0.53 29.45 -3.31
C ALA A 217 1.39 28.86 -2.19
N ILE A 218 2.52 28.26 -2.51
CA ILE A 218 3.46 27.67 -1.53
C ILE A 218 3.97 28.74 -0.58
N ASP A 219 4.42 29.89 -1.10
CA ASP A 219 4.91 31.01 -0.29
C ASP A 219 3.80 31.59 0.63
N GLY A 220 2.54 31.45 0.23
CA GLY A 220 1.39 31.80 1.06
C GLY A 220 1.17 30.85 2.25
N PHE A 221 1.55 29.58 2.13
CA PHE A 221 1.47 28.59 3.22
C PHE A 221 2.65 28.65 4.19
N ILE A 222 3.79 29.17 3.76
CA ILE A 222 5.02 29.24 4.58
C ILE A 222 4.97 30.44 5.56
N LYS A 223 4.10 31.42 5.32
CA LYS A 223 3.92 32.62 6.17
C LYS A 223 3.06 32.32 7.39
#